data_82efc3692d994871c1b757fe17ae7819
#
_entry.id   82efc3692d994871c1b757fe17ae7819
#
_cell.length_a   1.000
_cell.length_b   1.000
_cell.length_c   1.000
_cell.angle_alpha   90.00
_cell.angle_beta   90.00
_cell.angle_gamma   90.00
#
_symmetry.space_group_name_H-M   'P 1'
#
loop_
_entity.id
_entity.type
_entity.pdbx_description
1 polymer ?
#
loop_
_entity_poly.entity_id
_entity_poly.type
_entity_poly.pdbx_seq_one_letter_code
_entity_poly.pdbx_strand_id
1 'polypeptide(L)'
;MSTTSESILQKRIKRFKSIKRGYYSLLLIIFLYIISLLGPLWINNKPLVLKYDNKYYFPAIIDLLDFIPGINYPLYESKTFNQKSNKIEVDFRQLKKEISKEDNGNFILMPIYPYHPHEDLKDQLDEEYEDLNGNQVYDFGEPFIDENRDGKWNENHPPTLPAGFRGRHLLGTDNTGRDVFVRIVDGYKISITFAIIVTVLSYIIGIAIGACLGYFAGKLDLFGVRLMEIFSAVPFLFTLMILASFMQPNVLLLATMSVLLQGWIGITYYIRGEFFREKAKDYVSAAVSMGTSPSNIMFKHILPNSLTPVITFAPFSIIGNIFTLVSLDFLGYGLRPPTSSWGNLLSQAAENLDNWHMLIFPIIVLTLTIFMITFISEAIREAFDPKIYSRLR
;
A
#
# COMPACT_ATOMS: atom_id res chain seq x y z
N MET A 1 17.72 -21.87 -40.39
CA MET A 1 17.46 -21.31 -39.04
C MET A 1 16.56 -20.11 -39.22
N SER A 2 15.26 -20.25 -38.93
CA SER A 2 14.29 -19.15 -39.03
C SER A 2 14.53 -18.21 -37.83
N THR A 3 15.19 -17.10 -38.05
CA THR A 3 15.23 -16.00 -37.10
C THR A 3 13.84 -15.38 -37.04
N THR A 4 12.99 -15.84 -36.12
CA THR A 4 11.75 -15.15 -35.79
C THR A 4 12.08 -13.74 -35.44
N SER A 5 11.63 -12.75 -36.22
CA SER A 5 11.90 -11.33 -35.94
C SER A 5 11.25 -10.98 -34.60
N GLU A 6 12.09 -10.74 -33.56
CA GLU A 6 11.62 -10.29 -32.24
C GLU A 6 10.77 -9.03 -32.40
N SER A 7 9.58 -9.02 -31.82
CA SER A 7 8.71 -7.83 -31.80
C SER A 7 9.41 -6.67 -31.05
N ILE A 8 9.04 -5.44 -31.37
CA ILE A 8 9.58 -4.23 -30.70
C ILE A 8 9.38 -4.32 -29.17
N LEU A 9 8.23 -4.83 -28.72
CA LEU A 9 7.94 -4.99 -27.30
C LEU A 9 8.88 -6.02 -26.65
N GLN A 10 9.14 -7.16 -27.32
CA GLN A 10 10.09 -8.15 -26.80
C GLN A 10 11.51 -7.58 -26.64
N LYS A 11 11.97 -6.77 -27.60
CA LYS A 11 13.27 -6.09 -27.52
C LYS A 11 13.32 -5.12 -26.34
N ARG A 12 12.25 -4.33 -26.10
CA ARG A 12 12.13 -3.41 -24.96
C ARG A 12 12.15 -4.14 -23.62
N ILE A 13 11.38 -5.24 -23.49
CA ILE A 13 11.38 -6.08 -22.28
C ILE A 13 12.75 -6.70 -22.02
N LYS A 14 13.42 -7.21 -23.05
CA LYS A 14 14.77 -7.79 -22.94
C LYS A 14 15.77 -6.74 -22.48
N ARG A 15 15.66 -5.51 -23.01
CA ARG A 15 16.48 -4.39 -22.58
C ARG A 15 16.20 -3.98 -21.14
N PHE A 16 14.93 -3.85 -20.73
CA PHE A 16 14.56 -3.58 -19.33
C PHE A 16 15.20 -4.60 -18.39
N LYS A 17 15.11 -5.89 -18.71
CA LYS A 17 15.74 -6.96 -17.92
C LYS A 17 17.27 -6.85 -17.86
N SER A 18 17.92 -6.27 -18.87
CA SER A 18 19.37 -6.07 -18.85
C SER A 18 19.82 -4.95 -17.91
N ILE A 19 18.93 -4.02 -17.56
CA ILE A 19 19.19 -2.92 -16.62
C ILE A 19 18.96 -3.45 -15.19
N LYS A 20 19.99 -4.10 -14.64
CA LYS A 20 19.89 -4.88 -13.39
C LYS A 20 19.24 -4.12 -12.23
N ARG A 21 19.60 -2.84 -12.00
CA ARG A 21 19.05 -2.03 -10.90
C ARG A 21 17.54 -1.89 -10.98
N GLY A 22 16.97 -1.55 -12.14
CA GLY A 22 15.52 -1.43 -12.31
C GLY A 22 14.80 -2.77 -12.26
N TYR A 23 15.38 -3.81 -12.88
CA TYR A 23 14.80 -5.15 -12.88
C TYR A 23 14.70 -5.76 -11.47
N TYR A 24 15.81 -5.70 -10.71
CA TYR A 24 15.78 -6.23 -9.33
C TYR A 24 14.93 -5.39 -8.39
N SER A 25 14.88 -4.06 -8.58
CA SER A 25 13.95 -3.20 -7.83
C SER A 25 12.49 -3.57 -8.09
N LEU A 26 12.13 -3.88 -9.34
CA LEU A 26 10.77 -4.34 -9.68
C LEU A 26 10.45 -5.67 -8.99
N LEU A 27 11.37 -6.64 -9.08
CA LEU A 27 11.17 -7.94 -8.42
C LEU A 27 11.04 -7.79 -6.91
N LEU A 28 11.84 -6.92 -6.29
CA LEU A 28 11.81 -6.68 -4.85
C LEU A 28 10.50 -6.00 -4.41
N ILE A 29 10.03 -4.98 -5.15
CA ILE A 29 8.72 -4.34 -4.85
C ILE A 29 7.58 -5.35 -4.97
N ILE A 30 7.56 -6.16 -6.04
CA ILE A 30 6.54 -7.19 -6.23
C ILE A 30 6.60 -8.21 -5.08
N PHE A 31 7.79 -8.66 -4.71
CA PHE A 31 7.99 -9.61 -3.61
C PHE A 31 7.51 -9.04 -2.27
N LEU A 32 7.91 -7.80 -1.92
CA LEU A 32 7.47 -7.13 -0.70
C LEU A 32 5.95 -6.90 -0.69
N TYR A 33 5.38 -6.56 -1.84
CA TYR A 33 3.93 -6.37 -1.96
C TYR A 33 3.16 -7.67 -1.78
N ILE A 34 3.63 -8.77 -2.40
CA ILE A 34 3.03 -10.10 -2.21
C ILE A 34 3.14 -10.53 -0.74
N ILE A 35 4.31 -10.35 -0.10
CA ILE A 35 4.48 -10.65 1.33
C ILE A 35 3.52 -9.82 2.18
N SER A 36 3.35 -8.54 1.88
CA SER A 36 2.42 -7.70 2.64
C SER A 36 0.94 -8.06 2.40
N LEU A 37 0.58 -8.52 1.19
CA LEU A 37 -0.75 -9.07 0.91
C LEU A 37 -1.02 -10.37 1.68
N LEU A 38 0.01 -11.20 1.82
CA LEU A 38 -0.04 -12.45 2.61
C LEU A 38 0.18 -12.19 4.11
N GLY A 39 0.17 -10.92 4.53
CA GLY A 39 0.32 -10.49 5.93
C GLY A 39 -0.47 -11.35 6.92
N PRO A 40 -1.78 -11.58 6.73
CA PRO A 40 -2.60 -12.39 7.64
C PRO A 40 -2.06 -13.79 7.93
N LEU A 41 -1.21 -14.36 7.07
CA LEU A 41 -0.63 -15.69 7.29
C LEU A 41 0.62 -15.69 8.17
N TRP A 42 1.34 -14.58 8.29
CA TRP A 42 2.60 -14.52 9.06
C TRP A 42 2.65 -13.39 10.08
N ILE A 43 1.78 -12.37 9.94
CA ILE A 43 1.56 -11.27 10.89
C ILE A 43 0.07 -11.26 11.26
N ASN A 44 -0.30 -11.92 12.34
CA ASN A 44 -1.69 -11.96 12.81
C ASN A 44 -1.76 -12.44 14.26
N ASN A 45 -2.70 -11.91 15.02
CA ASN A 45 -3.01 -12.40 16.36
C ASN A 45 -3.92 -13.64 16.35
N LYS A 46 -4.44 -14.05 15.18
CA LYS A 46 -5.24 -15.25 14.98
C LYS A 46 -4.39 -16.41 14.50
N PRO A 47 -4.63 -17.65 14.99
CA PRO A 47 -3.84 -18.81 14.61
C PRO A 47 -4.07 -19.24 13.16
N LEU A 48 -3.02 -19.80 12.53
CA LEU A 48 -3.11 -20.47 11.23
C LEU A 48 -3.96 -21.73 11.33
N VAL A 49 -3.75 -22.51 12.39
CA VAL A 49 -4.48 -23.74 12.68
C VAL A 49 -4.72 -23.82 14.18
N LEU A 50 -5.95 -24.07 14.56
CA LEU A 50 -6.36 -24.37 15.92
C LEU A 50 -7.09 -25.70 15.91
N LYS A 51 -6.61 -26.68 16.69
CA LYS A 51 -7.35 -27.89 17.01
C LYS A 51 -7.91 -27.75 18.42
N TYR A 52 -9.22 -27.78 18.56
CA TYR A 52 -9.93 -27.68 19.84
C TYR A 52 -11.13 -28.64 19.83
N ASP A 53 -11.27 -29.46 20.86
CA ASP A 53 -12.33 -30.49 20.98
C ASP A 53 -12.50 -31.36 19.72
N ASN A 54 -11.38 -31.84 19.19
CA ASN A 54 -11.31 -32.66 17.97
C ASN A 54 -11.80 -31.99 16.69
N LYS A 55 -12.02 -30.66 16.68
CA LYS A 55 -12.36 -29.85 15.51
C LYS A 55 -11.19 -28.96 15.09
N TYR A 56 -11.06 -28.74 13.77
CA TYR A 56 -10.04 -27.85 13.22
C TYR A 56 -10.67 -26.52 12.82
N TYR A 57 -9.98 -25.44 13.16
CA TYR A 57 -10.35 -24.06 12.85
C TYR A 57 -9.17 -23.36 12.19
N PHE A 58 -9.46 -22.42 11.24
CA PHE A 58 -8.45 -21.71 10.45
C PHE A 58 -8.68 -20.18 10.48
N PRO A 59 -8.58 -19.53 11.64
CA PRO A 59 -8.95 -18.12 11.79
C PRO A 59 -8.16 -17.16 10.91
N ALA A 60 -6.84 -17.33 10.77
CA ALA A 60 -6.00 -16.46 9.96
C ALA A 60 -6.30 -16.56 8.45
N ILE A 61 -6.78 -17.72 7.96
CA ILE A 61 -7.19 -17.88 6.56
C ILE A 61 -8.47 -17.10 6.28
N ILE A 62 -9.35 -17.01 7.27
CA ILE A 62 -10.59 -16.22 7.18
C ILE A 62 -10.23 -14.74 7.00
N ASP A 63 -9.31 -14.20 7.80
CA ASP A 63 -8.85 -12.82 7.65
C ASP A 63 -8.22 -12.55 6.27
N LEU A 64 -7.52 -13.53 5.70
CA LEU A 64 -6.98 -13.40 4.35
C LEU A 64 -8.09 -13.26 3.29
N LEU A 65 -9.24 -13.85 3.53
CA LEU A 65 -10.39 -13.84 2.62
C LEU A 65 -11.38 -12.71 2.88
N ASP A 66 -11.21 -11.95 3.97
CA ASP A 66 -12.13 -10.87 4.40
C ASP A 66 -12.23 -9.71 3.37
N PHE A 67 -11.31 -9.64 2.41
CA PHE A 67 -11.39 -8.69 1.30
C PHE A 67 -12.50 -9.03 0.27
N ILE A 68 -13.12 -10.22 0.33
CA ILE A 68 -14.17 -10.63 -0.60
C ILE A 68 -15.53 -10.19 -0.05
N PRO A 69 -16.19 -9.16 -0.63
CA PRO A 69 -17.48 -8.67 -0.12
C PRO A 69 -18.58 -9.72 -0.31
N GLY A 70 -19.43 -9.87 0.70
CA GLY A 70 -20.61 -10.72 0.64
C GLY A 70 -20.45 -12.13 1.22
N ILE A 71 -19.28 -12.50 1.73
CA ILE A 71 -19.08 -13.74 2.47
C ILE A 71 -19.12 -13.41 3.97
N ASN A 72 -20.13 -13.93 4.67
CA ASN A 72 -20.17 -13.86 6.13
C ASN A 72 -19.28 -14.95 6.71
N TYR A 73 -18.13 -14.55 7.21
CA TYR A 73 -17.20 -15.46 7.89
C TYR A 73 -17.62 -15.68 9.34
N PRO A 74 -17.42 -16.89 9.90
CA PRO A 74 -17.74 -17.15 11.30
C PRO A 74 -16.83 -16.30 12.20
N LEU A 75 -17.47 -15.46 13.04
CA LEU A 75 -16.78 -14.81 14.16
C LEU A 75 -16.54 -15.85 15.24
N TYR A 76 -15.29 -15.99 15.66
CA TYR A 76 -14.94 -16.85 16.78
C TYR A 76 -15.13 -16.08 18.08
N GLU A 77 -16.10 -16.51 18.89
CA GLU A 77 -16.38 -15.93 20.20
C GLU A 77 -15.59 -16.64 21.29
N SER A 78 -15.17 -15.90 22.32
CA SER A 78 -14.47 -16.45 23.50
C SER A 78 -15.23 -17.58 24.20
N LYS A 79 -16.56 -17.55 24.15
CA LYS A 79 -17.43 -18.62 24.66
C LYS A 79 -17.25 -19.96 23.93
N THR A 80 -16.89 -19.95 22.65
CA THR A 80 -16.66 -21.15 21.84
C THR A 80 -15.50 -21.98 22.37
N PHE A 81 -14.53 -21.32 22.99
CA PHE A 81 -13.30 -21.93 23.51
C PHE A 81 -13.21 -21.91 25.05
N ASN A 82 -14.36 -21.73 25.73
CA ASN A 82 -14.45 -21.71 27.19
C ASN A 82 -13.51 -20.70 27.89
N GLN A 83 -13.10 -19.63 27.18
CA GLN A 83 -12.30 -18.58 27.80
C GLN A 83 -13.11 -17.77 28.81
N LYS A 84 -12.56 -17.61 30.01
CA LYS A 84 -13.08 -16.76 31.09
C LYS A 84 -12.75 -15.27 30.83
N SER A 85 -12.98 -14.79 29.62
CA SER A 85 -12.69 -13.40 29.23
C SER A 85 -13.99 -12.59 29.17
N ASN A 86 -13.97 -11.35 29.66
CA ASN A 86 -15.06 -10.39 29.46
C ASN A 86 -15.11 -9.84 28.01
N LYS A 87 -14.10 -10.17 27.17
CA LYS A 87 -14.05 -9.78 25.77
C LYS A 87 -14.87 -10.75 24.92
N ILE A 88 -15.57 -10.23 23.93
CA ILE A 88 -16.35 -11.04 22.97
C ILE A 88 -15.40 -11.82 22.05
N GLU A 89 -14.30 -11.18 21.65
CA GLU A 89 -13.28 -11.80 20.80
C GLU A 89 -12.33 -12.70 21.59
N VAL A 90 -11.86 -13.76 20.93
CA VAL A 90 -10.93 -14.75 21.50
C VAL A 90 -9.53 -14.17 21.60
N ASP A 91 -8.92 -14.24 22.78
CA ASP A 91 -7.47 -14.03 22.93
C ASP A 91 -6.72 -15.35 22.65
N PHE A 92 -6.29 -15.52 21.41
CA PHE A 92 -5.59 -16.74 20.99
C PHE A 92 -4.18 -16.89 21.59
N ARG A 93 -3.54 -15.80 22.05
CA ARG A 93 -2.24 -15.89 22.74
C ARG A 93 -2.44 -16.44 24.13
N GLN A 94 -3.48 -15.98 24.84
CA GLN A 94 -3.85 -16.54 26.13
C GLN A 94 -4.32 -18.00 25.98
N LEU A 95 -5.18 -18.28 25.00
CA LEU A 95 -5.66 -19.64 24.72
C LEU A 95 -4.49 -20.61 24.44
N LYS A 96 -3.45 -20.18 23.75
CA LYS A 96 -2.22 -20.96 23.53
C LYS A 96 -1.52 -21.30 24.84
N LYS A 97 -1.41 -20.33 25.77
CA LYS A 97 -0.82 -20.56 27.10
C LYS A 97 -1.65 -21.56 27.92
N GLU A 98 -2.98 -21.50 27.83
CA GLU A 98 -3.91 -22.41 28.53
C GLU A 98 -3.80 -23.84 27.95
N ILE A 99 -3.93 -24.00 26.63
CA ILE A 99 -3.82 -25.30 25.95
C ILE A 99 -2.46 -25.95 26.17
N SER A 100 -1.38 -25.16 26.23
CA SER A 100 -0.03 -25.73 26.48
C SER A 100 0.17 -26.27 27.87
N LYS A 101 -0.70 -25.94 28.84
CA LYS A 101 -0.69 -26.47 30.20
C LYS A 101 -1.53 -27.74 30.35
N GLU A 102 -2.45 -28.00 29.40
CA GLU A 102 -3.37 -29.13 29.42
C GLU A 102 -2.96 -30.14 28.33
N ASP A 103 -2.71 -31.39 28.72
CA ASP A 103 -2.34 -32.46 27.76
C ASP A 103 -3.60 -33.12 27.14
N ASN A 104 -4.47 -32.30 26.57
CA ASN A 104 -5.79 -32.70 26.02
C ASN A 104 -5.76 -32.99 24.50
N GLY A 105 -4.58 -33.08 23.89
CA GLY A 105 -4.44 -33.27 22.45
C GLY A 105 -4.90 -32.08 21.58
N ASN A 106 -5.21 -30.94 22.20
CA ASN A 106 -5.47 -29.66 21.56
C ASN A 106 -4.14 -28.98 21.19
N PHE A 107 -4.09 -28.23 20.09
CA PHE A 107 -2.89 -27.43 19.74
C PHE A 107 -3.27 -26.17 18.99
N ILE A 108 -2.39 -25.15 19.09
CA ILE A 108 -2.49 -23.89 18.36
C ILE A 108 -1.18 -23.63 17.60
N LEU A 109 -1.30 -23.42 16.29
CA LEU A 109 -0.22 -22.94 15.45
C LEU A 109 -0.40 -21.46 15.17
N MET A 110 0.31 -20.60 15.90
CA MET A 110 0.29 -19.16 15.68
C MET A 110 1.14 -18.75 14.47
N PRO A 111 0.86 -17.63 13.81
CA PRO A 111 1.75 -16.98 12.86
C PRO A 111 3.14 -16.71 13.46
N ILE A 112 4.12 -16.47 12.58
CA ILE A 112 5.53 -16.20 13.00
C ILE A 112 5.58 -14.95 13.89
N TYR A 113 4.78 -13.94 13.56
CA TYR A 113 4.69 -12.70 14.33
C TYR A 113 3.22 -12.51 14.77
N PRO A 114 2.89 -12.78 16.06
CA PRO A 114 1.52 -12.96 16.51
C PRO A 114 0.83 -11.64 16.92
N TYR A 115 0.99 -10.59 16.13
CA TYR A 115 0.35 -9.29 16.34
C TYR A 115 -0.44 -8.87 15.11
N HIS A 116 -1.59 -8.21 15.32
CA HIS A 116 -2.46 -7.73 14.25
C HIS A 116 -2.35 -6.19 14.11
N PRO A 117 -2.39 -5.62 12.88
CA PRO A 117 -2.20 -4.19 12.65
C PRO A 117 -3.27 -3.29 13.31
N HIS A 118 -4.44 -3.84 13.60
CA HIS A 118 -5.56 -3.11 14.22
C HIS A 118 -5.73 -3.41 15.72
N GLU A 119 -4.87 -4.26 16.27
CA GLU A 119 -4.97 -4.68 17.66
C GLU A 119 -4.55 -3.56 18.62
N ASP A 120 -5.44 -3.17 19.51
CA ASP A 120 -5.13 -2.27 20.62
C ASP A 120 -4.59 -3.10 21.79
N LEU A 121 -3.34 -2.85 22.14
CA LEU A 121 -2.64 -3.60 23.19
C LEU A 121 -2.46 -2.76 24.47
N LYS A 122 -3.10 -1.60 24.58
CA LYS A 122 -2.95 -0.71 25.75
C LYS A 122 -3.05 -1.42 27.08
N ASP A 123 -4.06 -2.31 27.21
CA ASP A 123 -4.30 -3.05 28.45
C ASP A 123 -3.37 -4.26 28.64
N GLN A 124 -2.39 -4.47 27.74
CA GLN A 124 -1.48 -5.62 27.73
C GLN A 124 0.00 -5.22 27.69
N LEU A 125 0.26 -3.91 27.82
CA LEU A 125 1.60 -3.33 27.72
C LEU A 125 2.25 -3.06 29.09
N ASP A 126 1.74 -3.67 30.15
CA ASP A 126 2.43 -3.65 31.42
C ASP A 126 3.81 -4.29 31.24
N GLU A 127 4.83 -3.65 31.82
CA GLU A 127 6.14 -4.24 31.85
C GLU A 127 6.11 -5.54 32.65
N GLU A 128 6.71 -6.61 32.06
CA GLU A 128 6.74 -7.90 32.73
C GLU A 128 7.62 -7.83 33.97
N TYR A 129 7.10 -8.32 35.09
CA TYR A 129 7.83 -8.40 36.35
C TYR A 129 7.79 -9.83 36.89
N GLU A 130 8.74 -10.16 37.77
CA GLU A 130 8.79 -11.40 38.48
C GLU A 130 8.06 -11.23 39.83
N ASP A 131 6.84 -11.72 39.93
CA ASP A 131 6.03 -11.67 41.16
C ASP A 131 6.66 -12.62 42.20
N LEU A 132 7.41 -12.07 43.12
CA LEU A 132 8.13 -12.83 44.16
C LEU A 132 7.23 -13.25 45.32
N ASN A 133 6.13 -12.53 45.55
CA ASN A 133 5.23 -12.76 46.70
C ASN A 133 3.90 -13.41 46.33
N GLY A 134 3.59 -13.56 45.03
CA GLY A 134 2.40 -14.24 44.52
C GLY A 134 1.11 -13.42 44.62
N ASN A 135 1.21 -12.10 44.80
CA ASN A 135 0.05 -11.21 44.96
C ASN A 135 -0.51 -10.69 43.62
N GLN A 136 0.17 -10.94 42.47
CA GLN A 136 -0.17 -10.49 41.13
C GLN A 136 -0.18 -8.98 40.94
N VAL A 137 0.56 -8.24 41.77
CA VAL A 137 0.76 -6.79 41.68
C VAL A 137 2.25 -6.52 41.78
N TYR A 138 2.77 -5.60 40.99
CA TYR A 138 4.18 -5.21 41.08
C TYR A 138 4.46 -4.51 42.41
N ASP A 139 5.43 -5.01 43.14
CA ASP A 139 5.96 -4.39 44.36
C ASP A 139 7.35 -3.80 44.13
N PHE A 140 7.61 -2.65 44.75
CA PHE A 140 8.90 -1.98 44.61
C PHE A 140 10.06 -2.90 45.02
N GLY A 141 10.95 -3.18 44.08
CA GLY A 141 12.13 -4.04 44.29
C GLY A 141 12.00 -5.41 43.63
N GLU A 142 10.85 -5.76 43.04
CA GLU A 142 10.71 -6.92 42.20
C GLU A 142 11.45 -6.73 40.86
N PRO A 143 12.12 -7.77 40.34
CA PRO A 143 12.75 -7.69 39.03
C PRO A 143 11.73 -7.49 37.94
N PHE A 144 11.97 -6.54 37.02
CA PHE A 144 11.09 -6.29 35.88
C PHE A 144 11.91 -6.10 34.59
N ILE A 145 11.22 -6.22 33.46
CA ILE A 145 11.79 -5.96 32.13
C ILE A 145 11.46 -4.53 31.77
N ASP A 146 12.42 -3.63 31.95
CA ASP A 146 12.32 -2.23 31.56
C ASP A 146 12.33 -2.09 30.03
N GLU A 147 11.14 -2.11 29.40
CA GLU A 147 10.98 -2.06 27.95
C GLU A 147 11.18 -0.64 27.40
N ASN A 148 10.86 0.40 28.17
CA ASN A 148 11.00 1.80 27.77
C ASN A 148 12.33 2.43 28.19
N ARG A 149 13.10 1.76 29.04
CA ARG A 149 14.42 2.16 29.56
C ARG A 149 14.40 3.43 30.41
N ASP A 150 13.32 3.64 31.16
CA ASP A 150 13.22 4.76 32.09
C ASP A 150 13.66 4.41 33.52
N GLY A 151 13.98 3.15 33.78
CA GLY A 151 14.43 2.63 35.06
C GLY A 151 13.33 2.47 36.11
N LYS A 152 12.07 2.49 35.69
CA LYS A 152 10.89 2.32 36.55
C LYS A 152 9.97 1.29 35.94
N TRP A 153 9.30 0.50 36.76
CA TRP A 153 8.20 -0.30 36.27
C TRP A 153 6.98 0.58 35.96
N ASN A 154 6.36 0.32 34.84
CA ASN A 154 5.25 1.10 34.35
C ASN A 154 4.06 0.20 33.99
N GLU A 155 2.87 0.64 34.42
CA GLU A 155 1.59 0.05 34.06
C GLU A 155 1.05 0.75 32.79
N ASN A 156 0.60 -0.02 31.80
CA ASN A 156 -0.15 0.48 30.63
C ASN A 156 0.43 1.70 29.91
N HIS A 157 1.70 1.69 29.49
CA HIS A 157 2.32 2.87 28.90
C HIS A 157 2.83 2.68 27.47
N PRO A 158 1.98 2.88 26.47
CA PRO A 158 2.44 3.11 25.10
C PRO A 158 2.94 4.58 24.95
N PRO A 159 3.88 4.83 24.03
CA PRO A 159 4.53 3.86 23.17
C PRO A 159 5.72 3.16 23.81
N THR A 160 5.89 1.86 23.55
CA THR A 160 7.11 1.15 23.95
C THR A 160 8.20 1.32 22.91
N LEU A 161 9.46 1.43 23.35
CA LEU A 161 10.61 1.50 22.46
C LEU A 161 10.90 0.14 21.78
N PRO A 162 11.67 0.13 20.66
CA PRO A 162 12.04 -1.10 19.99
C PRO A 162 12.78 -2.07 20.91
N ALA A 163 12.20 -3.22 21.15
CA ALA A 163 12.80 -4.28 21.96
C ALA A 163 13.69 -5.23 21.11
N GLY A 164 13.65 -5.09 19.77
CA GLY A 164 14.35 -5.97 18.86
C GLY A 164 13.80 -7.42 18.91
N PHE A 165 14.62 -8.39 18.53
CA PHE A 165 14.21 -9.81 18.49
C PHE A 165 14.08 -10.47 19.88
N ARG A 166 14.44 -9.77 20.93
CA ARG A 166 14.39 -10.30 22.31
C ARG A 166 13.15 -9.86 23.09
N GLY A 167 12.44 -8.81 22.61
CA GLY A 167 11.25 -8.28 23.24
C GLY A 167 9.97 -8.65 22.51
N ARG A 168 8.82 -8.17 23.02
CA ARG A 168 7.50 -8.44 22.44
C ARG A 168 7.28 -7.71 21.12
N HIS A 169 7.81 -6.50 20.95
CA HIS A 169 7.61 -5.62 19.81
C HIS A 169 8.93 -5.27 19.13
N LEU A 170 9.15 -5.81 17.91
CA LEU A 170 10.40 -5.67 17.16
C LEU A 170 10.80 -4.20 16.96
N LEU A 171 9.86 -3.35 16.56
CA LEU A 171 10.06 -1.93 16.30
C LEU A 171 9.31 -1.03 17.30
N GLY A 172 8.91 -1.59 18.45
CA GLY A 172 8.13 -0.86 19.44
C GLY A 172 6.65 -0.75 19.07
N THR A 173 5.93 0.07 19.86
CA THR A 173 4.50 0.33 19.65
C THR A 173 4.23 1.81 19.38
N ASP A 174 3.05 2.10 18.85
CA ASP A 174 2.56 3.46 18.68
C ASP A 174 1.89 4.01 19.96
N ASN A 175 1.44 5.26 19.93
CA ASN A 175 0.76 5.92 21.08
C ASN A 175 -0.52 5.20 21.55
N THR A 176 -1.04 4.28 20.76
CA THR A 176 -2.23 3.47 21.08
C THR A 176 -1.88 2.00 21.36
N GLY A 177 -0.59 1.69 21.56
CA GLY A 177 -0.12 0.33 21.84
C GLY A 177 -0.09 -0.63 20.65
N ARG A 178 -0.28 -0.15 19.42
CA ARG A 178 -0.22 -0.99 18.22
C ARG A 178 1.20 -1.21 17.78
N ASP A 179 1.52 -2.43 17.34
CA ASP A 179 2.86 -2.79 16.88
C ASP A 179 3.29 -2.02 15.62
N VAL A 180 4.41 -1.31 15.69
CA VAL A 180 4.91 -0.44 14.62
C VAL A 180 5.36 -1.27 13.41
N PHE A 181 6.03 -2.44 13.61
CA PHE A 181 6.45 -3.28 12.50
C PHE A 181 5.27 -3.78 11.67
N VAL A 182 4.24 -4.27 12.34
CA VAL A 182 3.01 -4.75 11.70
C VAL A 182 2.31 -3.62 10.93
N ARG A 183 2.22 -2.44 11.52
CA ARG A 183 1.64 -1.26 10.88
C ARG A 183 2.44 -0.77 9.67
N ILE A 184 3.76 -0.90 9.69
CA ILE A 184 4.60 -0.57 8.53
C ILE A 184 4.33 -1.53 7.37
N VAL A 185 4.25 -2.84 7.64
CA VAL A 185 3.98 -3.87 6.62
C VAL A 185 2.58 -3.72 6.03
N ASP A 186 1.58 -3.51 6.87
CA ASP A 186 0.20 -3.31 6.43
C ASP A 186 0.05 -1.97 5.69
N GLY A 187 0.68 -0.90 6.18
CA GLY A 187 0.74 0.41 5.51
C GLY A 187 1.42 0.35 4.14
N TYR A 188 2.41 -0.54 3.95
CA TYR A 188 3.01 -0.79 2.63
C TYR A 188 1.97 -1.32 1.64
N LYS A 189 1.21 -2.36 2.03
CA LYS A 189 0.11 -2.91 1.23
C LYS A 189 -0.89 -1.84 0.84
N ILE A 190 -1.34 -1.04 1.82
CA ILE A 190 -2.34 0.01 1.62
C ILE A 190 -1.82 1.10 0.67
N SER A 191 -0.60 1.61 0.91
CA SER A 191 -0.03 2.70 0.12
C SER A 191 0.22 2.31 -1.33
N ILE A 192 0.75 1.11 -1.59
CA ILE A 192 0.98 0.61 -2.95
C ILE A 192 -0.35 0.33 -3.66
N THR A 193 -1.32 -0.29 -2.98
CA THR A 193 -2.65 -0.55 -3.54
C THR A 193 -3.35 0.75 -3.94
N PHE A 194 -3.38 1.75 -3.04
CA PHE A 194 -3.93 3.07 -3.33
C PHE A 194 -3.26 3.69 -4.56
N ALA A 195 -1.93 3.74 -4.58
CA ALA A 195 -1.19 4.37 -5.67
C ALA A 195 -1.41 3.68 -7.02
N ILE A 196 -1.50 2.34 -7.04
CA ILE A 196 -1.82 1.57 -8.26
C ILE A 196 -3.24 1.88 -8.72
N ILE A 197 -4.25 1.83 -7.84
CA ILE A 197 -5.65 2.09 -8.19
C ILE A 197 -5.79 3.50 -8.80
N VAL A 198 -5.26 4.52 -8.10
CA VAL A 198 -5.33 5.92 -8.58
C VAL A 198 -4.62 6.04 -9.93
N THR A 199 -3.42 5.48 -10.09
CA THR A 199 -2.67 5.57 -11.34
C THR A 199 -3.43 4.89 -12.49
N VAL A 200 -3.89 3.65 -12.30
CA VAL A 200 -4.57 2.89 -13.36
C VAL A 200 -5.85 3.59 -13.80
N LEU A 201 -6.71 3.98 -12.85
CA LEU A 201 -7.97 4.65 -13.18
C LEU A 201 -7.74 6.03 -13.83
N SER A 202 -6.80 6.82 -13.29
CA SER A 202 -6.42 8.11 -13.88
C SER A 202 -5.90 7.98 -15.30
N TYR A 203 -5.11 6.95 -15.58
CA TYR A 203 -4.56 6.69 -16.91
C TYR A 203 -5.63 6.22 -17.89
N ILE A 204 -6.56 5.36 -17.47
CA ILE A 204 -7.68 4.95 -18.34
C ILE A 204 -8.50 6.18 -18.77
N ILE A 205 -8.90 7.02 -17.81
CA ILE A 205 -9.70 8.23 -18.07
C ILE A 205 -8.89 9.24 -18.89
N GLY A 206 -7.66 9.53 -18.47
CA GLY A 206 -6.82 10.53 -19.11
C GLY A 206 -6.39 10.16 -20.54
N ILE A 207 -6.14 8.87 -20.82
CA ILE A 207 -5.88 8.38 -22.17
C ILE A 207 -7.11 8.55 -23.06
N ALA A 208 -8.29 8.19 -22.56
CA ALA A 208 -9.53 8.33 -23.33
C ALA A 208 -9.83 9.78 -23.68
N ILE A 209 -9.76 10.67 -22.69
CA ILE A 209 -10.01 12.12 -22.89
C ILE A 209 -8.91 12.72 -23.78
N GLY A 210 -7.62 12.46 -23.49
CA GLY A 210 -6.50 12.99 -24.25
C GLY A 210 -6.50 12.55 -25.72
N ALA A 211 -6.86 11.29 -25.98
CA ALA A 211 -7.02 10.77 -27.33
C ALA A 211 -8.13 11.50 -28.10
N CYS A 212 -9.30 11.72 -27.47
CA CYS A 212 -10.41 12.47 -28.06
C CYS A 212 -10.02 13.93 -28.36
N LEU A 213 -9.43 14.64 -27.40
CA LEU A 213 -9.01 16.03 -27.56
C LEU A 213 -7.95 16.16 -28.65
N GLY A 214 -6.93 15.30 -28.64
CA GLY A 214 -5.86 15.33 -29.64
C GLY A 214 -6.31 14.93 -31.04
N TYR A 215 -7.23 13.97 -31.17
CA TYR A 215 -7.72 13.53 -32.48
C TYR A 215 -8.67 14.53 -33.12
N PHE A 216 -9.73 14.94 -32.39
CA PHE A 216 -10.76 15.85 -32.97
C PHE A 216 -10.28 17.29 -33.04
N ALA A 217 -9.42 17.70 -32.11
CA ALA A 217 -8.87 19.06 -32.09
C ALA A 217 -9.93 20.19 -32.07
N GLY A 218 -9.57 21.41 -32.49
CA GLY A 218 -10.50 22.52 -32.71
C GLY A 218 -11.25 22.96 -31.44
N LYS A 219 -12.58 23.16 -31.58
CA LYS A 219 -13.41 23.65 -30.48
C LYS A 219 -13.51 22.69 -29.30
N LEU A 220 -13.55 21.37 -29.58
CA LEU A 220 -13.60 20.35 -28.55
C LEU A 220 -12.33 20.39 -27.68
N ASP A 221 -11.20 20.50 -28.33
CA ASP A 221 -9.90 20.60 -27.67
C ASP A 221 -9.79 21.89 -26.83
N LEU A 222 -10.16 23.01 -27.40
CA LEU A 222 -10.13 24.28 -26.68
C LEU A 222 -11.02 24.25 -25.42
N PHE A 223 -12.23 23.70 -25.52
CA PHE A 223 -13.13 23.55 -24.38
C PHE A 223 -12.58 22.59 -23.33
N GLY A 224 -12.06 21.43 -23.75
CA GLY A 224 -11.50 20.44 -22.86
C GLY A 224 -10.28 20.96 -22.09
N VAL A 225 -9.40 21.70 -22.77
CA VAL A 225 -8.22 22.33 -22.12
C VAL A 225 -8.68 23.38 -21.09
N ARG A 226 -9.67 24.22 -21.41
CA ARG A 226 -10.19 25.20 -20.46
C ARG A 226 -10.82 24.56 -19.23
N LEU A 227 -11.54 23.46 -19.45
CA LEU A 227 -12.08 22.68 -18.31
C LEU A 227 -10.95 22.13 -17.42
N MET A 228 -9.91 21.54 -18.00
CA MET A 228 -8.74 21.05 -17.25
C MET A 228 -8.02 22.18 -16.50
N GLU A 229 -7.88 23.35 -17.09
CA GLU A 229 -7.30 24.53 -16.45
C GLU A 229 -8.11 24.97 -15.23
N ILE A 230 -9.44 24.97 -15.30
CA ILE A 230 -10.33 25.29 -14.17
C ILE A 230 -10.11 24.29 -13.03
N PHE A 231 -10.10 22.99 -13.31
CA PHE A 231 -9.83 21.96 -12.29
C PHE A 231 -8.43 22.11 -11.69
N SER A 232 -7.41 22.39 -12.51
CA SER A 232 -6.03 22.55 -12.06
C SER A 232 -5.79 23.82 -11.26
N ALA A 233 -6.64 24.85 -11.38
CA ALA A 233 -6.52 26.08 -10.61
C ALA A 233 -6.84 25.89 -9.13
N VAL A 234 -7.58 24.84 -8.79
CA VAL A 234 -7.92 24.52 -7.40
C VAL A 234 -6.80 23.68 -6.79
N PRO A 235 -6.24 24.07 -5.63
CA PRO A 235 -5.18 23.27 -4.99
C PRO A 235 -5.66 21.87 -4.62
N PHE A 236 -5.10 20.86 -5.27
CA PHE A 236 -5.55 19.45 -5.21
C PHE A 236 -5.67 18.93 -3.77
N LEU A 237 -4.57 19.05 -2.99
CA LEU A 237 -4.51 18.50 -1.65
C LEU A 237 -5.56 19.13 -0.73
N PHE A 238 -5.73 20.46 -0.79
CA PHE A 238 -6.74 21.16 0.03
C PHE A 238 -8.17 20.74 -0.33
N THR A 239 -8.46 20.60 -1.62
CA THR A 239 -9.79 20.13 -2.05
C THR A 239 -10.07 18.72 -1.56
N LEU A 240 -9.07 17.85 -1.66
CA LEU A 240 -9.19 16.46 -1.18
C LEU A 240 -9.38 16.40 0.35
N MET A 241 -8.65 17.24 1.11
CA MET A 241 -8.81 17.36 2.56
C MET A 241 -10.22 17.83 2.94
N ILE A 242 -10.72 18.86 2.28
CA ILE A 242 -12.08 19.39 2.51
C ILE A 242 -13.12 18.28 2.27
N LEU A 243 -13.05 17.59 1.13
CA LEU A 243 -13.99 16.51 0.81
C LEU A 243 -13.89 15.35 1.79
N ALA A 244 -12.66 14.95 2.16
CA ALA A 244 -12.42 13.88 3.12
C ALA A 244 -12.95 14.20 4.51
N SER A 245 -12.99 15.50 4.92
CA SER A 245 -13.50 15.91 6.23
C SER A 245 -15.01 15.67 6.41
N PHE A 246 -15.77 15.70 5.33
CA PHE A 246 -17.23 15.45 5.35
C PHE A 246 -17.60 13.97 5.30
N MET A 247 -16.66 13.11 5.03
CA MET A 247 -16.89 11.68 4.81
C MET A 247 -16.00 10.85 5.74
N GLN A 248 -16.29 9.56 5.84
CA GLN A 248 -15.39 8.61 6.50
C GLN A 248 -14.50 7.96 5.42
N PRO A 249 -13.29 8.48 5.15
CA PRO A 249 -12.50 8.04 4.04
C PRO A 249 -11.97 6.62 4.27
N ASN A 250 -12.19 5.77 3.27
CA ASN A 250 -11.49 4.51 3.09
C ASN A 250 -10.59 4.58 1.84
N VAL A 251 -9.77 3.56 1.62
CA VAL A 251 -8.80 3.53 0.50
C VAL A 251 -9.48 3.75 -0.85
N LEU A 252 -10.61 3.09 -1.10
CA LEU A 252 -11.32 3.18 -2.38
C LEU A 252 -11.96 4.57 -2.59
N LEU A 253 -12.54 5.13 -1.53
CA LEU A 253 -13.14 6.46 -1.59
C LEU A 253 -12.10 7.54 -1.86
N LEU A 254 -10.96 7.53 -1.12
CA LEU A 254 -9.85 8.46 -1.35
C LEU A 254 -9.27 8.30 -2.76
N ALA A 255 -9.12 7.06 -3.24
CA ALA A 255 -8.65 6.81 -4.59
C ALA A 255 -9.61 7.37 -5.65
N THR A 256 -10.91 7.14 -5.49
CA THR A 256 -11.94 7.66 -6.40
C THR A 256 -11.94 9.19 -6.41
N MET A 257 -11.88 9.84 -5.25
CA MET A 257 -11.79 11.29 -5.14
C MET A 257 -10.54 11.83 -5.83
N SER A 258 -9.38 11.19 -5.61
CA SER A 258 -8.10 11.59 -6.22
C SER A 258 -8.18 11.52 -7.75
N VAL A 259 -8.77 10.45 -8.27
CA VAL A 259 -8.98 10.29 -9.72
C VAL A 259 -9.91 11.37 -10.27
N LEU A 260 -11.10 11.57 -9.66
CA LEU A 260 -12.12 12.49 -10.18
C LEU A 260 -11.67 13.95 -10.11
N LEU A 261 -10.94 14.35 -9.09
CA LEU A 261 -10.50 15.73 -8.93
C LEU A 261 -9.45 16.14 -9.96
N GLN A 262 -8.32 15.47 -10.02
CA GLN A 262 -7.21 15.91 -10.87
C GLN A 262 -6.32 14.77 -11.40
N GLY A 263 -6.48 13.55 -10.92
CA GLY A 263 -5.56 12.43 -11.24
C GLY A 263 -5.39 12.18 -12.74
N TRP A 264 -6.44 12.38 -13.52
CA TRP A 264 -6.47 12.16 -14.98
C TRP A 264 -5.84 13.30 -15.80
N ILE A 265 -5.73 14.51 -15.26
CA ILE A 265 -5.38 15.73 -16.05
C ILE A 265 -3.97 15.63 -16.63
N GLY A 266 -2.97 15.25 -15.80
CA GLY A 266 -1.57 15.21 -16.24
C GLY A 266 -1.36 14.30 -17.45
N ILE A 267 -1.85 13.06 -17.39
CA ILE A 267 -1.70 12.12 -18.49
C ILE A 267 -2.54 12.52 -19.71
N THR A 268 -3.67 13.21 -19.52
CA THR A 268 -4.48 13.77 -20.61
C THR A 268 -3.66 14.74 -21.47
N TYR A 269 -2.91 15.66 -20.85
CA TYR A 269 -2.04 16.59 -21.60
C TYR A 269 -0.98 15.86 -22.42
N TYR A 270 -0.35 14.82 -21.84
CA TYR A 270 0.67 14.05 -22.56
C TYR A 270 0.08 13.30 -23.75
N ILE A 271 -1.00 12.58 -23.56
CA ILE A 271 -1.65 11.83 -24.64
C ILE A 271 -2.19 12.75 -25.73
N ARG A 272 -2.80 13.87 -25.33
CA ARG A 272 -3.24 14.89 -26.28
C ARG A 272 -2.09 15.36 -27.17
N GLY A 273 -0.95 15.70 -26.59
CA GLY A 273 0.25 16.13 -27.33
C GLY A 273 0.78 15.05 -28.29
N GLU A 274 0.83 13.80 -27.82
CA GLU A 274 1.24 12.66 -28.66
C GLU A 274 0.25 12.42 -29.82
N PHE A 275 -1.04 12.55 -29.58
CA PHE A 275 -2.04 12.39 -30.63
C PHE A 275 -1.91 13.49 -31.71
N PHE A 276 -1.64 14.74 -31.35
CA PHE A 276 -1.33 15.77 -32.34
C PHE A 276 -0.10 15.43 -33.18
N ARG A 277 0.98 14.94 -32.51
CA ARG A 277 2.22 14.55 -33.21
C ARG A 277 2.01 13.36 -34.15
N GLU A 278 1.32 12.34 -33.69
CA GLU A 278 1.07 11.11 -34.48
C GLU A 278 0.08 11.35 -35.61
N LYS A 279 -0.95 12.19 -35.41
CA LYS A 279 -1.96 12.53 -36.41
C LYS A 279 -1.33 13.23 -37.64
N ALA A 280 -0.23 13.94 -37.48
CA ALA A 280 0.46 14.64 -38.56
C ALA A 280 1.32 13.71 -39.45
N LYS A 281 1.39 12.41 -39.17
CA LYS A 281 2.23 11.46 -39.93
C LYS A 281 1.50 10.86 -41.12
N ASP A 282 2.27 10.51 -42.17
CA ASP A 282 1.77 10.00 -43.45
C ASP A 282 0.92 8.74 -43.33
N TYR A 283 1.24 7.83 -42.41
CA TYR A 283 0.45 6.61 -42.23
C TYR A 283 -0.98 6.88 -41.74
N VAL A 284 -1.20 7.97 -40.98
CA VAL A 284 -2.54 8.37 -40.56
C VAL A 284 -3.30 8.99 -41.74
N SER A 285 -2.65 9.83 -42.53
CA SER A 285 -3.23 10.40 -43.76
C SER A 285 -3.63 9.32 -44.75
N ALA A 286 -2.79 8.28 -44.93
CA ALA A 286 -3.11 7.11 -45.74
C ALA A 286 -4.32 6.35 -45.20
N ALA A 287 -4.41 6.12 -43.89
CA ALA A 287 -5.57 5.43 -43.29
C ALA A 287 -6.87 6.23 -43.48
N VAL A 288 -6.84 7.59 -43.39
CA VAL A 288 -7.97 8.46 -43.65
C VAL A 288 -8.39 8.34 -45.14
N SER A 289 -7.44 8.39 -46.09
CA SER A 289 -7.70 8.27 -47.52
C SER A 289 -8.32 6.93 -47.91
N MET A 290 -8.00 5.85 -47.16
CA MET A 290 -8.60 4.52 -47.32
C MET A 290 -10.00 4.41 -46.67
N GLY A 291 -10.56 5.49 -46.12
CA GLY A 291 -11.88 5.47 -45.51
C GLY A 291 -11.97 4.78 -44.13
N THR A 292 -10.84 4.62 -43.44
CA THR A 292 -10.82 4.01 -42.10
C THR A 292 -11.59 4.89 -41.10
N SER A 293 -12.45 4.28 -40.28
CA SER A 293 -13.26 5.03 -39.31
C SER A 293 -12.39 5.74 -38.25
N PRO A 294 -12.81 6.91 -37.75
CA PRO A 294 -12.09 7.67 -36.73
C PRO A 294 -11.67 6.84 -35.50
N SER A 295 -12.57 6.00 -34.99
CA SER A 295 -12.29 5.11 -33.86
C SER A 295 -11.15 4.12 -34.16
N ASN A 296 -11.16 3.49 -35.35
CA ASN A 296 -10.08 2.60 -35.76
C ASN A 296 -8.75 3.35 -35.91
N ILE A 297 -8.78 4.57 -36.46
CA ILE A 297 -7.56 5.40 -36.56
C ILE A 297 -7.03 5.72 -35.16
N MET A 298 -7.88 6.16 -34.24
CA MET A 298 -7.47 6.48 -32.88
C MET A 298 -6.87 5.27 -32.15
N PHE A 299 -7.62 4.18 -32.07
CA PHE A 299 -7.24 3.05 -31.20
C PHE A 299 -6.27 2.04 -31.84
N LYS A 300 -6.28 1.84 -33.15
CA LYS A 300 -5.42 0.86 -33.83
C LYS A 300 -4.17 1.49 -34.42
N HIS A 301 -4.21 2.75 -34.84
CA HIS A 301 -3.08 3.38 -35.53
C HIS A 301 -2.33 4.39 -34.66
N ILE A 302 -3.03 5.30 -33.96
CA ILE A 302 -2.40 6.37 -33.20
C ILE A 302 -2.04 5.91 -31.77
N LEU A 303 -3.00 5.37 -31.02
CA LEU A 303 -2.82 5.06 -29.61
C LEU A 303 -1.62 4.15 -29.32
N PRO A 304 -1.38 3.03 -30.05
CA PRO A 304 -0.24 2.16 -29.74
C PRO A 304 1.11 2.88 -29.84
N ASN A 305 1.24 3.87 -30.72
CA ASN A 305 2.44 4.67 -30.89
C ASN A 305 2.56 5.80 -29.86
N SER A 306 1.42 6.24 -29.29
CA SER A 306 1.31 7.29 -28.28
C SER A 306 1.46 6.80 -26.85
N LEU A 307 1.56 5.47 -26.58
CA LEU A 307 1.65 4.91 -25.23
C LEU A 307 3.03 5.03 -24.58
N THR A 308 4.08 5.43 -25.32
CA THR A 308 5.43 5.55 -24.76
C THR A 308 5.50 6.49 -23.53
N PRO A 309 4.90 7.69 -23.55
CA PRO A 309 4.84 8.56 -22.36
C PRO A 309 4.06 7.91 -21.20
N VAL A 310 2.96 7.22 -21.48
CA VAL A 310 2.15 6.52 -20.47
C VAL A 310 3.02 5.59 -19.65
N ILE A 311 3.75 4.70 -20.32
CA ILE A 311 4.61 3.70 -19.68
C ILE A 311 5.76 4.38 -18.92
N THR A 312 6.31 5.47 -19.47
CA THR A 312 7.46 6.18 -18.87
C THR A 312 7.06 6.97 -17.62
N PHE A 313 5.87 7.58 -17.59
CA PHE A 313 5.43 8.41 -16.47
C PHE A 313 4.66 7.65 -15.39
N ALA A 314 4.15 6.43 -15.67
CA ALA A 314 3.38 5.66 -14.70
C ALA A 314 4.09 5.44 -13.35
N PRO A 315 5.38 5.07 -13.28
CA PRO A 315 6.05 4.93 -11.98
C PRO A 315 6.16 6.24 -11.20
N PHE A 316 6.35 7.38 -11.88
CA PHE A 316 6.37 8.68 -11.21
C PHE A 316 5.00 9.07 -10.65
N SER A 317 3.93 8.72 -11.36
CA SER A 317 2.55 8.90 -10.85
C SER A 317 2.31 8.05 -9.59
N ILE A 318 2.83 6.82 -9.55
CA ILE A 318 2.76 5.97 -8.36
C ILE A 318 3.46 6.65 -7.18
N ILE A 319 4.65 7.21 -7.37
CA ILE A 319 5.37 7.96 -6.32
C ILE A 319 4.51 9.14 -5.83
N GLY A 320 3.97 9.95 -6.74
CA GLY A 320 3.13 11.09 -6.41
C GLY A 320 1.88 10.69 -5.61
N ASN A 321 1.25 9.58 -5.97
CA ASN A 321 0.07 9.06 -5.27
C ASN A 321 0.40 8.51 -3.87
N ILE A 322 1.57 7.87 -3.69
CA ILE A 322 2.05 7.47 -2.35
C ILE A 322 2.22 8.71 -1.47
N PHE A 323 2.88 9.76 -1.99
CA PHE A 323 3.04 11.02 -1.24
C PHE A 323 1.70 11.67 -0.90
N THR A 324 0.73 11.64 -1.83
CA THR A 324 -0.61 12.18 -1.59
C THR A 324 -1.27 11.47 -0.40
N LEU A 325 -1.28 10.14 -0.38
CA LEU A 325 -1.86 9.38 0.72
C LEU A 325 -1.16 9.66 2.05
N VAL A 326 0.18 9.56 2.06
CA VAL A 326 1.00 9.80 3.27
C VAL A 326 0.78 11.22 3.81
N SER A 327 0.69 12.22 2.93
CA SER A 327 0.45 13.62 3.34
C SER A 327 -0.96 13.81 3.92
N LEU A 328 -1.98 13.22 3.32
CA LEU A 328 -3.35 13.26 3.87
C LEU A 328 -3.44 12.61 5.24
N ASP A 329 -2.83 11.43 5.38
CA ASP A 329 -2.81 10.68 6.64
C ASP A 329 -2.03 11.43 7.72
N PHE A 330 -0.89 12.04 7.36
CA PHE A 330 -0.09 12.88 8.25
C PHE A 330 -0.86 14.10 8.77
N LEU A 331 -1.67 14.72 7.90
CA LEU A 331 -2.49 15.88 8.23
C LEU A 331 -3.82 15.51 8.93
N GLY A 332 -4.09 14.22 9.13
CA GLY A 332 -5.30 13.73 9.82
C GLY A 332 -6.58 13.69 8.97
N TYR A 333 -6.47 13.93 7.65
CA TYR A 333 -7.61 13.89 6.71
C TYR A 333 -7.66 12.62 5.84
N GLY A 334 -6.74 11.72 6.05
CA GLY A 334 -6.64 10.46 5.32
C GLY A 334 -7.40 9.30 5.97
N LEU A 335 -6.75 8.14 5.98
CA LEU A 335 -7.31 6.91 6.54
C LEU A 335 -7.41 7.00 8.06
N ARG A 336 -8.59 6.68 8.59
CA ARG A 336 -8.81 6.73 10.05
C ARG A 336 -8.34 5.44 10.74
N PRO A 337 -7.86 5.54 11.99
CA PRO A 337 -7.65 4.38 12.81
C PRO A 337 -8.94 3.50 12.88
N PRO A 338 -8.80 2.17 12.91
CA PRO A 338 -7.58 1.40 13.14
C PRO A 338 -6.70 1.17 11.90
N THR A 339 -7.09 1.61 10.71
CA THR A 339 -6.36 1.38 9.46
C THR A 339 -4.90 1.82 9.57
N SER A 340 -3.98 0.97 9.13
CA SER A 340 -2.56 1.26 9.16
C SER A 340 -2.17 2.31 8.14
N SER A 341 -1.32 3.25 8.55
CA SER A 341 -0.83 4.30 7.67
C SER A 341 0.54 4.78 8.11
N TRP A 342 1.44 4.96 7.15
CA TRP A 342 2.75 5.57 7.39
C TRP A 342 2.63 7.04 7.80
N GLY A 343 1.70 7.78 7.17
CA GLY A 343 1.46 9.18 7.51
C GLY A 343 0.95 9.36 8.94
N ASN A 344 0.08 8.47 9.40
CA ASN A 344 -0.40 8.50 10.77
C ASN A 344 0.71 8.19 11.80
N LEU A 345 1.62 7.24 11.52
CA LEU A 345 2.80 7.00 12.37
C LEU A 345 3.69 8.25 12.44
N LEU A 346 3.93 8.90 11.29
CA LEU A 346 4.72 10.12 11.23
C LEU A 346 4.05 11.29 11.99
N SER A 347 2.72 11.40 11.92
CA SER A 347 1.96 12.41 12.68
C SER A 347 2.10 12.21 14.19
N GLN A 348 1.94 10.97 14.67
CA GLN A 348 2.15 10.65 16.08
C GLN A 348 3.59 10.93 16.55
N ALA A 349 4.58 10.61 15.71
CA ALA A 349 5.98 10.92 16.03
C ALA A 349 6.27 12.43 16.05
N ALA A 350 5.57 13.22 15.25
CA ALA A 350 5.73 14.68 15.24
C ALA A 350 5.17 15.35 16.51
N GLU A 351 4.21 14.72 17.18
CA GLU A 351 3.68 15.18 18.46
C GLU A 351 4.66 14.97 19.63
N ASN A 352 5.46 13.90 19.56
CA ASN A 352 6.49 13.59 20.54
C ASN A 352 7.72 12.95 19.89
N LEU A 353 8.79 13.71 19.74
CA LEU A 353 10.04 13.30 19.08
C LEU A 353 10.85 12.26 19.86
N ASP A 354 10.56 12.05 21.14
CA ASP A 354 11.19 10.97 21.93
C ASP A 354 10.81 9.58 21.36
N ASN A 355 9.68 9.51 20.68
CA ASN A 355 9.22 8.33 19.98
C ASN A 355 9.86 8.20 18.58
N TRP A 356 11.16 8.34 18.50
CA TRP A 356 11.95 8.35 17.28
C TRP A 356 11.71 7.14 16.35
N HIS A 357 11.33 6.01 16.91
CA HIS A 357 11.07 4.78 16.15
C HIS A 357 9.86 4.92 15.22
N MET A 358 8.81 5.65 15.65
CA MET A 358 7.65 5.94 14.81
C MET A 358 7.96 6.93 13.67
N LEU A 359 9.07 7.67 13.76
CA LEU A 359 9.56 8.56 12.72
C LEU A 359 10.52 7.84 11.76
N ILE A 360 11.57 7.22 12.31
CA ILE A 360 12.70 6.69 11.53
C ILE A 360 12.28 5.51 10.65
N PHE A 361 11.57 4.52 11.20
CA PHE A 361 11.24 3.32 10.44
C PHE A 361 10.28 3.58 9.26
N PRO A 362 9.17 4.35 9.39
CA PRO A 362 8.34 4.70 8.24
C PRO A 362 9.10 5.52 7.19
N ILE A 363 9.96 6.47 7.59
CA ILE A 363 10.78 7.25 6.67
C ILE A 363 11.74 6.36 5.87
N ILE A 364 12.42 5.42 6.52
CA ILE A 364 13.32 4.47 5.84
C ILE A 364 12.55 3.66 4.80
N VAL A 365 11.41 3.06 5.17
CA VAL A 365 10.61 2.23 4.27
C VAL A 365 10.05 3.06 3.11
N LEU A 366 9.53 4.26 3.38
CA LEU A 366 9.05 5.19 2.36
C LEU A 366 10.17 5.56 1.38
N THR A 367 11.34 5.96 1.90
CA THR A 367 12.49 6.37 1.10
C THR A 367 13.00 5.23 0.22
N LEU A 368 13.17 4.03 0.78
CA LEU A 368 13.59 2.85 0.01
C LEU A 368 12.58 2.48 -1.08
N THR A 369 11.28 2.57 -0.77
CA THR A 369 10.21 2.32 -1.76
C THR A 369 10.29 3.31 -2.92
N ILE A 370 10.45 4.60 -2.64
CA ILE A 370 10.58 5.65 -3.65
C ILE A 370 11.84 5.44 -4.49
N PHE A 371 12.99 5.12 -3.90
CA PHE A 371 14.21 4.81 -4.64
C PHE A 371 14.03 3.61 -5.57
N MET A 372 13.41 2.54 -5.10
CA MET A 372 13.13 1.37 -5.93
C MET A 372 12.24 1.73 -7.12
N ILE A 373 11.16 2.49 -6.90
CA ILE A 373 10.26 2.93 -7.99
C ILE A 373 11.01 3.86 -8.95
N THR A 374 11.91 4.72 -8.47
CA THR A 374 12.74 5.60 -9.30
C THR A 374 13.68 4.78 -10.19
N PHE A 375 14.33 3.74 -9.67
CA PHE A 375 15.18 2.85 -10.48
C PHE A 375 14.38 2.09 -11.54
N ILE A 376 13.16 1.70 -11.23
CA ILE A 376 12.22 1.10 -12.20
C ILE A 376 11.90 2.12 -13.29
N SER A 377 11.60 3.36 -12.91
CA SER A 377 11.27 4.46 -13.82
C SER A 377 12.40 4.77 -14.80
N GLU A 378 13.63 4.88 -14.28
CA GLU A 378 14.82 5.09 -15.12
C GLU A 378 15.05 3.94 -16.09
N ALA A 379 14.92 2.69 -15.62
CA ALA A 379 15.09 1.51 -16.46
C ALA A 379 14.02 1.41 -17.56
N ILE A 380 12.78 1.75 -17.23
CA ILE A 380 11.68 1.83 -18.22
C ILE A 380 12.01 2.90 -19.26
N ARG A 381 12.38 4.11 -18.82
CA ARG A 381 12.71 5.21 -19.73
C ARG A 381 13.86 4.83 -20.67
N GLU A 382 14.91 4.20 -20.16
CA GLU A 382 16.04 3.75 -20.96
C GLU A 382 15.65 2.63 -21.94
N ALA A 383 14.79 1.68 -21.52
CA ALA A 383 14.34 0.58 -22.36
C ALA A 383 13.41 1.04 -23.50
N PHE A 384 12.68 2.13 -23.30
CA PHE A 384 11.71 2.68 -24.24
C PHE A 384 12.27 3.84 -25.09
N ASP A 385 13.54 4.28 -24.87
CA ASP A 385 14.17 5.36 -25.65
C ASP A 385 14.36 4.95 -27.13
N PRO A 386 13.71 5.64 -28.08
CA PRO A 386 13.78 5.29 -29.49
C PRO A 386 15.16 5.59 -30.13
N LYS A 387 15.93 6.51 -29.55
CA LYS A 387 17.24 6.93 -30.11
C LYS A 387 18.26 5.78 -30.15
N ILE A 388 18.14 4.82 -29.30
CA ILE A 388 19.06 3.68 -29.21
C ILE A 388 18.84 2.71 -30.36
N TYR A 389 17.60 2.58 -30.83
CA TYR A 389 17.26 1.69 -31.96
C TYR A 389 17.55 2.34 -33.31
N SER A 390 17.68 3.66 -33.38
CA SER A 390 18.05 4.38 -34.63
C SER A 390 19.54 4.36 -34.94
N ARG A 391 20.43 4.13 -33.95
CA ARG A 391 21.88 4.03 -34.14
C ARG A 391 22.36 2.65 -34.61
N LEU A 392 21.48 1.67 -34.66
CA LEU A 392 21.77 0.29 -35.09
C LEU A 392 21.25 0.01 -36.52
N ARG A 393 20.81 1.02 -37.23
CA ARG A 393 20.57 1.05 -38.67
C ARG A 393 21.61 1.97 -39.29
#